data_c96600c77c0ae3fa391ac8567e46cd30
#
_entry.id   c96600c77c0ae3fa391ac8567e46cd30
#
_cell.length_a   1.000
_cell.length_b   1.000
_cell.length_c   1.000
_cell.angle_alpha   90.00
_cell.angle_beta   90.00
_cell.angle_gamma   90.00
#
_symmetry.space_group_name_H-M   'P 1'
#
loop_
_entity.id
_entity.type
_entity.pdbx_description
1 polymer ?
#
loop_
_entity_poly.entity_id
_entity_poly.type
_entity_poly.pdbx_seq_one_letter_code
_entity_poly.pdbx_strand_id
1 'polypeptide(L)'
;LAVDHLHIVGDVFDRGGSADKILDLLYDYHSLDIEWGNHDILWMGAACGNDACICNVIRNNLKYNNVEILENAYGISLRQLMLFGMKTYGIEDGIEAARAAITVMLFKLEGQLILAHPEYEMGNRLMLDRLDELQDVGVDRKRFPTVDDERPYALSDEETVIMRKLHRQFVTGQRLQKHVRFLYDKGSMYNVYNGNLLYHGCVPVDSNGAFDKLYIDGEFYHGRALLDKCDEKARAAYVDNPYKDDVDFMWFLWGGEKSPLCGRRLKTFEMEYVTDKSMWEEPSNPYYSRYYDKSFCCQILHEFGLYDDDAHIINGHTPVHAIEGENPVRANGKLFVIDGGFCRAMNKKTGIAGYTLIYNSHGLRLKAHTPFTSVEDALINNTDIETSSEVEENDKRRMLVKDTDIGKRLIGEIDDLHKLLENYRRL
;
A
#
# COMPACT_ATOMS: atom_id res chain seq x y z
N LEU A 1 -0.78 -2.98 30.10
CA LEU A 1 -0.93 -2.35 28.78
C LEU A 1 -2.39 -2.38 28.37
N ALA A 2 -2.89 -1.29 27.77
CA ALA A 2 -4.29 -1.19 27.35
C ALA A 2 -4.55 -1.97 26.06
N VAL A 3 -3.52 -2.14 25.20
CA VAL A 3 -3.57 -2.87 23.96
C VAL A 3 -2.50 -3.96 23.98
N ASP A 4 -2.90 -5.21 23.76
CA ASP A 4 -2.02 -6.38 23.76
C ASP A 4 -1.25 -6.47 22.44
N HIS A 5 -1.94 -6.37 21.32
CA HIS A 5 -1.38 -6.44 19.97
C HIS A 5 -2.02 -5.40 19.06
N LEU A 6 -1.22 -4.81 18.17
CA LEU A 6 -1.64 -3.79 17.22
C LEU A 6 -1.47 -4.32 15.79
N HIS A 7 -2.55 -4.28 14.98
CA HIS A 7 -2.52 -4.57 13.56
C HIS A 7 -2.60 -3.27 12.77
N ILE A 8 -1.73 -3.10 11.78
CA ILE A 8 -1.72 -1.95 10.86
C ILE A 8 -2.05 -2.47 9.46
N VAL A 9 -3.17 -2.07 8.90
CA VAL A 9 -3.62 -2.54 7.57
C VAL A 9 -2.99 -1.79 6.39
N GLY A 10 -1.78 -1.28 6.58
CA GLY A 10 -0.93 -0.72 5.54
C GLY A 10 -1.14 0.75 5.23
N ASP A 11 -0.43 1.19 4.18
CA ASP A 11 -0.37 2.56 3.67
C ASP A 11 0.10 3.60 4.70
N VAL A 12 1.11 3.21 5.51
CA VAL A 12 1.81 4.15 6.40
C VAL A 12 2.47 5.27 5.58
N PHE A 13 2.94 4.95 4.37
CA PHE A 13 3.57 5.87 3.43
C PHE A 13 2.60 6.53 2.42
N ASP A 14 1.29 6.54 2.65
CA ASP A 14 0.37 7.24 1.75
C ASP A 14 0.65 8.77 1.75
N ARG A 15 -0.30 9.60 1.50
CA ARG A 15 -0.19 11.05 1.23
C ARG A 15 0.19 11.91 2.45
N GLY A 16 0.44 11.31 3.61
CA GLY A 16 0.84 11.99 4.84
C GLY A 16 2.33 12.32 4.89
N GLY A 17 2.69 13.51 5.39
CA GLY A 17 4.10 13.96 5.45
C GLY A 17 4.90 13.50 6.67
N SER A 18 4.39 12.55 7.47
CA SER A 18 5.02 12.15 8.74
C SER A 18 5.14 10.62 8.92
N ALA A 19 5.20 9.86 7.83
CA ALA A 19 5.35 8.41 7.86
C ALA A 19 6.61 7.98 8.63
N ASP A 20 7.70 8.73 8.50
CA ASP A 20 8.95 8.52 9.22
C ASP A 20 8.78 8.55 10.74
N LYS A 21 7.97 9.48 11.27
CA LYS A 21 7.68 9.60 12.71
C LYS A 21 6.76 8.50 13.20
N ILE A 22 5.79 8.09 12.36
CA ILE A 22 4.89 6.97 12.66
C ILE A 22 5.72 5.68 12.76
N LEU A 23 6.62 5.42 11.81
CA LEU A 23 7.48 4.24 11.83
C LEU A 23 8.45 4.24 13.02
N ASP A 24 9.00 5.39 13.42
CA ASP A 24 9.81 5.49 14.64
C ASP A 24 8.99 5.11 15.89
N LEU A 25 7.73 5.55 16.00
CA LEU A 25 6.84 5.18 17.11
C LEU A 25 6.46 3.69 17.09
N LEU A 26 6.16 3.15 15.91
CA LEU A 26 5.82 1.74 15.76
C LEU A 26 7.03 0.83 16.02
N TYR A 27 8.24 1.27 15.70
CA TYR A 27 9.47 0.52 15.95
C TYR A 27 9.67 0.16 17.43
N ASP A 28 9.28 1.07 18.32
CA ASP A 28 9.38 0.90 19.78
C ASP A 28 8.11 0.26 20.38
N TYR A 29 7.10 -0.07 19.56
CA TYR A 29 5.87 -0.67 20.06
C TYR A 29 6.08 -2.14 20.44
N HIS A 30 5.50 -2.58 21.56
CA HIS A 30 5.80 -3.88 22.19
C HIS A 30 5.35 -5.11 21.37
N SER A 31 4.26 -5.01 20.62
CA SER A 31 3.72 -6.12 19.82
C SER A 31 2.86 -5.60 18.68
N LEU A 32 3.31 -5.79 17.43
CA LEU A 32 2.53 -5.39 16.27
C LEU A 32 2.89 -6.22 15.03
N ASP A 33 1.99 -6.20 14.07
CA ASP A 33 2.22 -6.58 12.67
C ASP A 33 1.63 -5.55 11.70
N ILE A 34 2.00 -5.66 10.43
CA ILE A 34 1.66 -4.71 9.37
C ILE A 34 1.27 -5.49 8.13
N GLU A 35 0.08 -5.32 7.61
CA GLU A 35 -0.27 -5.76 6.26
C GLU A 35 0.23 -4.68 5.28
N TRP A 36 1.18 -5.04 4.40
CA TRP A 36 1.75 -4.04 3.49
C TRP A 36 0.69 -3.41 2.60
N GLY A 37 0.68 -2.06 2.56
CA GLY A 37 -0.09 -1.30 1.59
C GLY A 37 0.68 -1.12 0.28
N ASN A 38 -0.04 -0.71 -0.79
CA ASN A 38 0.64 -0.46 -2.05
C ASN A 38 1.62 0.74 -1.96
N HIS A 39 1.31 1.75 -1.15
CA HIS A 39 2.25 2.85 -0.89
C HIS A 39 3.47 2.39 -0.08
N ASP A 40 3.33 1.45 0.84
CA ASP A 40 4.45 0.88 1.58
C ASP A 40 5.37 0.09 0.63
N ILE A 41 4.79 -0.79 -0.20
CA ILE A 41 5.51 -1.56 -1.23
C ILE A 41 6.23 -0.64 -2.22
N LEU A 42 5.66 0.51 -2.56
CA LEU A 42 6.31 1.49 -3.42
C LEU A 42 7.63 2.01 -2.80
N TRP A 43 7.62 2.37 -1.51
CA TRP A 43 8.81 2.79 -0.81
C TRP A 43 9.80 1.64 -0.56
N MET A 44 9.30 0.43 -0.28
CA MET A 44 10.11 -0.77 -0.17
C MET A 44 10.83 -1.08 -1.49
N GLY A 45 10.10 -1.04 -2.63
CA GLY A 45 10.68 -1.22 -3.97
C GLY A 45 11.71 -0.15 -4.34
N ALA A 46 11.47 1.10 -3.96
CA ALA A 46 12.44 2.18 -4.12
C ALA A 46 13.73 1.92 -3.30
N ALA A 47 13.61 1.44 -2.07
CA ALA A 47 14.74 1.08 -1.22
C ALA A 47 15.48 -0.18 -1.70
N CYS A 48 14.80 -1.09 -2.42
CA CYS A 48 15.41 -2.22 -3.13
C CYS A 48 16.14 -1.80 -4.43
N GLY A 49 15.98 -0.55 -4.86
CA GLY A 49 16.64 -0.01 -6.05
C GLY A 49 15.84 -0.12 -7.34
N ASN A 50 14.51 -0.29 -7.28
CA ASN A 50 13.67 -0.15 -8.47
C ASN A 50 13.53 1.34 -8.86
N ASP A 51 14.08 1.71 -10.01
CA ASP A 51 14.14 3.10 -10.47
C ASP A 51 12.77 3.70 -10.77
N ALA A 52 11.80 2.92 -11.23
CA ALA A 52 10.42 3.38 -11.44
C ALA A 52 9.71 3.64 -10.10
N CYS A 53 9.93 2.79 -9.09
CA CYS A 53 9.45 3.03 -7.74
C CYS A 53 10.06 4.31 -7.14
N ILE A 54 11.37 4.55 -7.33
CA ILE A 54 12.05 5.77 -6.87
C ILE A 54 11.41 7.02 -7.50
N CYS A 55 11.20 7.01 -8.82
CA CYS A 55 10.54 8.11 -9.50
C CYS A 55 9.12 8.35 -9.00
N ASN A 56 8.38 7.28 -8.74
CA ASN A 56 6.99 7.34 -8.27
C ASN A 56 6.91 7.88 -6.84
N VAL A 57 7.79 7.43 -5.93
CA VAL A 57 7.91 7.97 -4.58
C VAL A 57 8.16 9.48 -4.64
N ILE A 58 9.16 9.92 -5.41
CA ILE A 58 9.48 11.35 -5.52
C ILE A 58 8.30 12.14 -6.10
N ARG A 59 7.73 11.67 -7.22
CA ARG A 59 6.58 12.31 -7.85
C ARG A 59 5.39 12.47 -6.89
N ASN A 60 5.04 11.43 -6.16
CA ASN A 60 3.93 11.46 -5.21
C ASN A 60 4.18 12.48 -4.09
N ASN A 61 5.38 12.49 -3.51
CA ASN A 61 5.71 13.43 -2.46
C ASN A 61 5.74 14.88 -2.96
N LEU A 62 6.24 15.15 -4.17
CA LEU A 62 6.16 16.48 -4.78
C LEU A 62 4.70 16.89 -5.03
N LYS A 63 3.85 15.99 -5.53
CA LYS A 63 2.43 16.26 -5.80
C LYS A 63 1.64 16.66 -4.55
N TYR A 64 1.96 16.06 -3.39
CA TYR A 64 1.28 16.31 -2.12
C TYR A 64 2.03 17.29 -1.20
N ASN A 65 3.07 17.95 -1.71
CA ASN A 65 3.91 18.92 -0.98
C ASN A 65 4.58 18.32 0.28
N ASN A 66 5.03 17.07 0.19
CA ASN A 66 5.70 16.33 1.26
C ASN A 66 7.23 16.26 1.04
N VAL A 67 7.86 17.32 0.54
CA VAL A 67 9.31 17.36 0.27
C VAL A 67 10.13 17.08 1.52
N GLU A 68 9.63 17.49 2.68
CA GLU A 68 10.34 17.32 3.97
C GLU A 68 10.63 15.86 4.32
N ILE A 69 9.76 14.93 3.96
CA ILE A 69 10.02 13.51 4.22
C ILE A 69 11.20 13.00 3.38
N LEU A 70 11.33 13.49 2.14
CA LEU A 70 12.45 13.12 1.27
C LEU A 70 13.76 13.74 1.77
N GLU A 71 13.81 15.06 1.93
CA GLU A 71 15.06 15.78 2.20
C GLU A 71 15.45 15.71 3.67
N ASN A 72 14.52 16.03 4.60
CA ASN A 72 14.84 16.14 6.03
C ASN A 72 14.82 14.79 6.74
N ALA A 73 13.83 13.93 6.43
CA ALA A 73 13.73 12.65 7.12
C ALA A 73 14.70 11.60 6.57
N TYR A 74 14.83 11.49 5.24
CA TYR A 74 15.62 10.44 4.60
C TYR A 74 16.89 10.93 3.88
N GLY A 75 17.14 12.25 3.80
CA GLY A 75 18.33 12.82 3.21
C GLY A 75 18.42 12.68 1.68
N ILE A 76 17.26 12.57 1.02
CA ILE A 76 17.17 12.44 -0.44
C ILE A 76 17.13 13.83 -1.06
N SER A 77 18.24 14.31 -1.59
CA SER A 77 18.34 15.65 -2.16
C SER A 77 17.75 15.73 -3.57
N LEU A 78 16.81 16.63 -3.75
CA LEU A 78 16.16 16.90 -5.03
C LEU A 78 16.82 18.04 -5.83
N ARG A 79 17.83 18.70 -5.28
CA ARG A 79 18.44 19.92 -5.88
C ARG A 79 18.83 19.74 -7.34
N GLN A 80 19.42 18.60 -7.70
CA GLN A 80 19.87 18.38 -9.06
C GLN A 80 18.72 18.17 -10.03
N LEU A 81 17.69 17.46 -9.57
CA LEU A 81 16.45 17.27 -10.31
C LEU A 81 15.71 18.61 -10.54
N MET A 82 15.67 19.48 -9.50
CA MET A 82 15.10 20.83 -9.63
C MET A 82 15.83 21.65 -10.70
N LEU A 83 17.15 21.73 -10.64
CA LEU A 83 17.96 22.50 -11.58
C LEU A 83 17.82 21.98 -13.03
N PHE A 84 17.81 20.67 -13.20
CA PHE A 84 17.55 20.02 -14.49
C PHE A 84 16.15 20.36 -15.02
N GLY A 85 15.13 20.23 -14.16
CA GLY A 85 13.76 20.53 -14.51
C GLY A 85 13.58 21.98 -14.94
N MET A 86 14.11 22.94 -14.17
CA MET A 86 14.04 24.38 -14.50
C MET A 86 14.70 24.66 -15.86
N LYS A 87 15.89 24.11 -16.11
CA LYS A 87 16.62 24.27 -17.37
C LYS A 87 15.89 23.68 -18.57
N THR A 88 15.38 22.45 -18.41
CA THR A 88 14.89 21.64 -19.53
C THR A 88 13.42 21.88 -19.85
N TYR A 89 12.61 22.12 -18.84
CA TYR A 89 11.15 22.33 -18.97
C TYR A 89 10.75 23.81 -18.94
N GLY A 90 11.69 24.73 -18.64
CA GLY A 90 11.43 26.17 -18.62
C GLY A 90 10.48 26.61 -17.50
N ILE A 91 10.41 25.84 -16.40
CA ILE A 91 9.56 26.12 -15.24
C ILE A 91 10.42 26.79 -14.17
N GLU A 92 9.99 27.99 -13.70
CA GLU A 92 10.78 28.77 -12.71
C GLU A 92 10.69 28.19 -11.30
N ASP A 93 9.55 27.63 -10.91
CA ASP A 93 9.40 26.95 -9.61
C ASP A 93 10.16 25.63 -9.61
N GLY A 94 11.12 25.48 -8.68
CA GLY A 94 11.98 24.31 -8.62
C GLY A 94 11.26 23.01 -8.29
N ILE A 95 10.19 23.07 -7.46
CA ILE A 95 9.40 21.90 -7.08
C ILE A 95 8.55 21.42 -8.25
N GLU A 96 7.86 22.34 -8.92
CA GLU A 96 7.06 22.02 -10.12
C GLU A 96 7.96 21.53 -11.27
N ALA A 97 9.14 22.13 -11.44
CA ALA A 97 10.12 21.72 -12.42
C ALA A 97 10.64 20.30 -12.15
N ALA A 98 10.94 20.00 -10.88
CA ALA A 98 11.33 18.64 -10.47
C ALA A 98 10.20 17.64 -10.68
N ARG A 99 8.94 18.03 -10.39
CA ARG A 99 7.77 17.19 -10.60
C ARG A 99 7.56 16.88 -12.09
N ALA A 100 7.67 17.87 -12.96
CA ALA A 100 7.58 17.68 -14.40
C ALA A 100 8.67 16.71 -14.91
N ALA A 101 9.92 16.94 -14.53
CA ALA A 101 11.04 16.10 -14.94
C ALA A 101 10.92 14.65 -14.45
N ILE A 102 10.67 14.45 -13.15
CA ILE A 102 10.57 13.10 -12.58
C ILE A 102 9.36 12.33 -13.12
N THR A 103 8.27 13.01 -13.51
CA THR A 103 7.10 12.37 -14.10
C THR A 103 7.41 11.81 -15.48
N VAL A 104 8.16 12.53 -16.31
CA VAL A 104 8.59 12.02 -17.64
C VAL A 104 9.58 10.86 -17.46
N MET A 105 10.55 10.99 -16.54
CA MET A 105 11.48 9.90 -16.21
C MET A 105 10.74 8.65 -15.72
N LEU A 106 9.69 8.82 -14.90
CA LEU A 106 8.83 7.72 -14.44
C LEU A 106 8.22 6.97 -15.62
N PHE A 107 7.56 7.67 -16.56
CA PHE A 107 6.93 7.00 -17.70
C PHE A 107 7.92 6.29 -18.62
N LYS A 108 9.15 6.81 -18.74
CA LYS A 108 10.22 6.11 -19.46
C LYS A 108 10.59 4.79 -18.77
N LEU A 109 10.78 4.82 -17.46
CA LEU A 109 11.17 3.63 -16.69
C LEU A 109 10.02 2.62 -16.56
N GLU A 110 8.79 3.07 -16.36
CA GLU A 110 7.60 2.21 -16.42
C GLU A 110 7.48 1.53 -17.79
N GLY A 111 7.69 2.26 -18.87
CA GLY A 111 7.67 1.69 -20.21
C GLY A 111 8.75 0.61 -20.41
N GLN A 112 9.95 0.81 -19.89
CA GLN A 112 11.00 -0.21 -19.91
C GLN A 112 10.59 -1.48 -19.15
N LEU A 113 9.97 -1.33 -17.95
CA LEU A 113 9.45 -2.46 -17.16
C LEU A 113 8.36 -3.21 -17.90
N ILE A 114 7.37 -2.51 -18.46
CA ILE A 114 6.25 -3.11 -19.19
C ILE A 114 6.73 -3.89 -20.41
N LEU A 115 7.71 -3.34 -21.15
CA LEU A 115 8.30 -4.02 -22.30
C LEU A 115 9.16 -5.23 -21.92
N ALA A 116 9.79 -5.21 -20.74
CA ALA A 116 10.55 -6.33 -20.22
C ALA A 116 9.65 -7.45 -19.64
N HIS A 117 8.47 -7.08 -19.12
CA HIS A 117 7.52 -7.96 -18.45
C HIS A 117 6.13 -7.91 -19.09
N PRO A 118 5.96 -8.45 -20.32
CA PRO A 118 4.66 -8.49 -21.00
C PRO A 118 3.60 -9.30 -20.22
N GLU A 119 4.01 -10.21 -19.35
CA GLU A 119 3.16 -11.00 -18.46
C GLU A 119 2.41 -10.15 -17.41
N TYR A 120 2.83 -8.90 -17.17
CA TYR A 120 2.11 -7.97 -16.30
C TYR A 120 0.81 -7.42 -16.95
N GLU A 121 0.64 -7.63 -18.25
CA GLU A 121 -0.53 -7.19 -19.05
C GLU A 121 -0.82 -5.67 -18.94
N MET A 122 0.22 -4.85 -18.76
CA MET A 122 0.12 -3.41 -18.51
C MET A 122 0.44 -2.54 -19.75
N GLY A 123 0.39 -3.11 -20.96
CA GLY A 123 0.69 -2.40 -22.22
C GLY A 123 -0.17 -1.15 -22.49
N ASN A 124 -1.35 -1.06 -21.84
CA ASN A 124 -2.20 0.12 -21.88
C ASN A 124 -1.58 1.38 -21.27
N ARG A 125 -0.49 1.26 -20.50
CA ARG A 125 0.28 2.38 -19.91
C ARG A 125 1.42 2.86 -20.80
N LEU A 126 1.68 2.22 -21.92
CA LEU A 126 2.65 2.68 -22.93
C LEU A 126 2.05 3.87 -23.70
N MET A 127 2.53 5.08 -23.40
CA MET A 127 1.98 6.33 -23.93
C MET A 127 3.03 7.20 -24.64
N LEU A 128 4.34 7.03 -24.34
CA LEU A 128 5.37 7.93 -24.87
C LEU A 128 5.69 7.67 -26.35
N ASP A 129 5.40 6.49 -26.86
CA ASP A 129 5.52 6.12 -28.28
C ASP A 129 4.37 6.61 -29.16
N ARG A 130 3.31 7.15 -28.57
CA ARG A 130 2.09 7.61 -29.27
C ARG A 130 1.71 9.05 -28.91
N LEU A 131 2.67 9.87 -28.47
CA LEU A 131 2.39 11.26 -28.04
C LEU A 131 1.72 12.09 -29.14
N ASP A 132 2.05 11.86 -30.42
CA ASP A 132 1.46 12.58 -31.54
C ASP A 132 -0.01 12.21 -31.76
N GLU A 133 -0.39 10.96 -31.53
CA GLU A 133 -1.80 10.50 -31.60
C GLU A 133 -2.64 11.10 -30.46
N LEU A 134 -2.02 11.39 -29.33
CA LEU A 134 -2.68 11.92 -28.13
C LEU A 134 -2.88 13.45 -28.14
N GLN A 135 -2.43 14.14 -29.19
CA GLN A 135 -2.63 15.59 -29.30
C GLN A 135 -4.13 15.95 -29.39
N ASP A 136 -4.93 15.13 -30.06
CA ASP A 136 -6.38 15.34 -30.20
C ASP A 136 -7.14 15.29 -28.85
N VAL A 137 -6.57 14.64 -27.85
CA VAL A 137 -7.13 14.57 -26.47
C VAL A 137 -6.43 15.53 -25.48
N GLY A 138 -5.64 16.46 -26.02
CA GLY A 138 -5.06 17.60 -25.28
C GLY A 138 -3.64 17.40 -24.75
N VAL A 139 -2.93 16.35 -25.19
CA VAL A 139 -1.53 16.15 -24.80
C VAL A 139 -0.65 17.13 -25.58
N ASP A 140 0.06 18.01 -24.85
CA ASP A 140 1.04 18.93 -25.45
C ASP A 140 2.43 18.25 -25.50
N ARG A 141 2.93 17.99 -26.73
CA ARG A 141 4.24 17.41 -27.00
C ARG A 141 5.39 18.19 -26.34
N LYS A 142 5.24 19.51 -26.18
CA LYS A 142 6.24 20.38 -25.54
C LYS A 142 6.50 20.04 -24.07
N ARG A 143 5.57 19.35 -23.42
CA ARG A 143 5.73 18.87 -22.03
C ARG A 143 6.69 17.68 -21.92
N PHE A 144 7.15 17.13 -23.07
CA PHE A 144 8.01 15.96 -23.16
C PHE A 144 9.36 16.26 -23.86
N PRO A 145 10.12 17.31 -23.45
CA PRO A 145 11.29 17.78 -24.17
C PRO A 145 12.44 16.77 -24.24
N THR A 146 12.45 15.76 -23.39
CA THR A 146 13.50 14.73 -23.32
C THR A 146 13.10 13.40 -23.93
N VAL A 147 11.90 13.29 -24.48
CA VAL A 147 11.44 12.06 -25.15
C VAL A 147 11.96 12.04 -26.58
N ASP A 148 12.71 11.00 -26.91
CA ASP A 148 13.27 10.72 -28.22
C ASP A 148 12.26 9.86 -29.02
N ASP A 149 11.90 10.25 -30.23
CA ASP A 149 10.87 9.57 -31.03
C ASP A 149 11.31 8.17 -31.50
N GLU A 150 12.64 7.93 -31.65
CA GLU A 150 13.17 6.60 -31.99
C GLU A 150 13.28 5.68 -30.78
N ARG A 151 13.47 6.26 -29.58
CA ARG A 151 13.63 5.53 -28.32
C ARG A 151 12.85 6.19 -27.18
N PRO A 152 11.51 6.19 -27.25
CA PRO A 152 10.66 7.01 -26.37
C PRO A 152 10.80 6.67 -24.88
N TYR A 153 11.20 5.46 -24.55
CA TYR A 153 11.39 4.99 -23.18
C TYR A 153 12.85 5.06 -22.70
N ALA A 154 13.80 5.54 -23.50
CA ALA A 154 15.18 5.71 -23.08
C ALA A 154 15.35 6.99 -22.24
N LEU A 155 16.08 6.91 -21.11
CA LEU A 155 16.53 8.10 -20.39
C LEU A 155 17.56 8.85 -21.21
N SER A 156 17.53 10.18 -21.18
CA SER A 156 18.61 11.00 -21.70
C SER A 156 19.88 10.84 -20.83
N ASP A 157 21.04 11.32 -21.31
CA ASP A 157 22.29 11.24 -20.54
C ASP A 157 22.19 12.01 -19.21
N GLU A 158 21.58 13.21 -19.22
CA GLU A 158 21.38 14.00 -17.99
C GLU A 158 20.40 13.27 -17.02
N GLU A 159 19.29 12.72 -17.51
CA GLU A 159 18.35 11.92 -16.71
C GLU A 159 19.02 10.69 -16.10
N THR A 160 19.87 10.00 -16.87
CA THR A 160 20.65 8.84 -16.40
C THR A 160 21.58 9.20 -15.24
N VAL A 161 22.25 10.36 -15.32
CA VAL A 161 23.12 10.84 -14.24
C VAL A 161 22.32 11.16 -12.98
N ILE A 162 21.17 11.81 -13.14
CA ILE A 162 20.27 12.14 -12.03
C ILE A 162 19.74 10.85 -11.39
N MET A 163 19.25 9.91 -12.22
CA MET A 163 18.69 8.66 -11.73
C MET A 163 19.68 7.84 -10.91
N ARG A 164 20.93 7.72 -11.37
CA ARG A 164 21.99 7.03 -10.61
C ARG A 164 22.23 7.64 -9.21
N LYS A 165 22.12 8.96 -9.08
CA LYS A 165 22.28 9.63 -7.79
C LYS A 165 21.09 9.41 -6.87
N LEU A 166 19.87 9.52 -7.41
CA LEU A 166 18.66 9.23 -6.67
C LEU A 166 18.65 7.77 -6.20
N HIS A 167 18.92 6.83 -7.11
CA HIS A 167 19.05 5.41 -6.80
C HIS A 167 20.00 5.17 -5.61
N ARG A 168 21.21 5.74 -5.69
CA ARG A 168 22.19 5.61 -4.60
C ARG A 168 21.63 6.11 -3.26
N GLN A 169 20.93 7.25 -3.24
CA GLN A 169 20.37 7.83 -2.01
C GLN A 169 19.32 6.91 -1.39
N PHE A 170 18.44 6.31 -2.19
CA PHE A 170 17.44 5.37 -1.70
C PHE A 170 18.05 4.08 -1.17
N VAL A 171 18.96 3.48 -1.92
CA VAL A 171 19.58 2.19 -1.55
C VAL A 171 20.53 2.30 -0.35
N THR A 172 21.19 3.46 -0.17
CA THR A 172 22.18 3.62 0.91
C THR A 172 21.71 4.48 2.09
N GLY A 173 20.47 5.02 2.03
CA GLY A 173 19.91 5.88 3.08
C GLY A 173 19.64 5.11 4.37
N GLN A 174 20.48 5.29 5.40
CA GLN A 174 20.43 4.47 6.62
C GLN A 174 19.07 4.47 7.31
N ARG A 175 18.44 5.65 7.46
CA ARG A 175 17.13 5.75 8.13
C ARG A 175 16.04 5.11 7.29
N LEU A 176 16.06 5.29 5.97
CA LEU A 176 15.11 4.63 5.07
C LEU A 176 15.26 3.11 5.15
N GLN A 177 16.49 2.61 5.06
CA GLN A 177 16.77 1.17 5.15
C GLN A 177 16.37 0.58 6.52
N LYS A 178 16.51 1.34 7.63
CA LYS A 178 16.00 0.93 8.95
C LYS A 178 14.48 0.74 8.92
N HIS A 179 13.74 1.70 8.36
CA HIS A 179 12.28 1.63 8.30
C HIS A 179 11.79 0.55 7.34
N VAL A 180 12.45 0.40 6.19
CA VAL A 180 12.10 -0.66 5.23
C VAL A 180 12.36 -2.05 5.82
N ARG A 181 13.49 -2.26 6.50
CA ARG A 181 13.74 -3.50 7.23
C ARG A 181 12.65 -3.79 8.25
N PHE A 182 12.21 -2.78 8.99
CA PHE A 182 11.12 -2.92 9.95
C PHE A 182 9.82 -3.35 9.28
N LEU A 183 9.49 -2.80 8.10
CA LEU A 183 8.33 -3.23 7.30
C LEU A 183 8.46 -4.70 6.85
N TYR A 184 9.66 -5.16 6.50
CA TYR A 184 9.90 -6.57 6.18
C TYR A 184 9.82 -7.48 7.41
N ASP A 185 10.35 -7.04 8.55
CA ASP A 185 10.38 -7.82 9.79
C ASP A 185 8.99 -7.98 10.42
N LYS A 186 8.12 -6.96 10.29
CA LYS A 186 6.80 -6.91 10.92
C LYS A 186 5.65 -7.07 9.94
N GLY A 187 5.91 -7.00 8.65
CA GLY A 187 4.88 -6.97 7.62
C GLY A 187 4.77 -8.24 6.80
N SER A 188 3.61 -8.36 6.14
CA SER A 188 3.29 -9.41 5.18
C SER A 188 2.19 -8.96 4.22
N MET A 189 1.88 -9.77 3.21
CA MET A 189 0.77 -9.52 2.29
C MET A 189 -0.59 -9.69 2.97
N TYR A 190 -0.69 -10.54 3.98
CA TYR A 190 -1.89 -10.77 4.77
C TYR A 190 -1.53 -11.41 6.12
N ASN A 191 -2.44 -11.36 7.06
CA ASN A 191 -2.35 -12.08 8.33
C ASN A 191 -3.67 -12.77 8.67
N VAL A 192 -3.59 -13.89 9.37
CA VAL A 192 -4.74 -14.55 10.00
C VAL A 192 -4.52 -14.50 11.50
N TYR A 193 -5.39 -13.82 12.21
CA TYR A 193 -5.24 -13.61 13.66
C TYR A 193 -6.58 -13.73 14.40
N ASN A 194 -6.65 -14.63 15.37
CA ASN A 194 -7.87 -14.92 16.16
C ASN A 194 -9.12 -15.15 15.29
N GLY A 195 -8.96 -15.91 14.19
CA GLY A 195 -10.04 -16.22 13.27
C GLY A 195 -10.40 -15.09 12.27
N ASN A 196 -9.69 -13.97 12.28
CA ASN A 196 -9.89 -12.88 11.33
C ASN A 196 -8.80 -12.88 10.26
N LEU A 197 -9.18 -12.51 9.05
CA LEU A 197 -8.29 -12.34 7.91
C LEU A 197 -8.04 -10.85 7.68
N LEU A 198 -6.77 -10.44 7.76
CA LEU A 198 -6.35 -9.06 7.55
C LEU A 198 -5.51 -8.99 6.27
N TYR A 199 -5.81 -8.06 5.38
CA TYR A 199 -5.00 -7.70 4.21
C TYR A 199 -5.32 -6.28 3.76
N HIS A 200 -4.37 -5.65 3.03
CA HIS A 200 -4.53 -4.25 2.67
C HIS A 200 -5.58 -4.01 1.60
N GLY A 201 -5.42 -4.56 0.41
CA GLY A 201 -6.18 -4.22 -0.80
C GLY A 201 -7.30 -5.20 -1.14
N CYS A 202 -7.02 -6.20 -1.97
CA CYS A 202 -8.02 -7.15 -2.45
C CYS A 202 -7.44 -8.56 -2.63
N VAL A 203 -8.34 -9.53 -2.76
CA VAL A 203 -8.04 -10.82 -3.38
C VAL A 203 -8.61 -10.75 -4.80
N PRO A 204 -7.77 -10.66 -5.85
CA PRO A 204 -8.24 -10.43 -7.21
C PRO A 204 -9.21 -11.50 -7.70
N VAL A 205 -10.28 -11.08 -8.37
CA VAL A 205 -11.29 -11.94 -8.97
C VAL A 205 -11.63 -11.50 -10.39
N ASP A 206 -12.12 -12.43 -11.18
CA ASP A 206 -12.67 -12.16 -12.51
C ASP A 206 -14.10 -11.57 -12.45
N SER A 207 -14.67 -11.26 -13.59
CA SER A 207 -16.03 -10.73 -13.70
C SER A 207 -17.11 -11.67 -13.15
N ASN A 208 -16.86 -12.98 -13.04
CA ASN A 208 -17.77 -13.97 -12.50
C ASN A 208 -17.61 -14.14 -10.98
N GLY A 209 -16.54 -13.57 -10.38
CA GLY A 209 -16.22 -13.68 -8.95
C GLY A 209 -15.35 -14.92 -8.63
N ALA A 210 -14.82 -15.61 -9.63
CA ALA A 210 -13.80 -16.63 -9.41
C ALA A 210 -12.44 -15.95 -9.19
N PHE A 211 -11.56 -16.56 -8.38
CA PHE A 211 -10.23 -16.01 -8.14
C PHE A 211 -9.44 -15.88 -9.46
N ASP A 212 -9.03 -14.65 -9.78
CA ASP A 212 -8.27 -14.36 -10.99
C ASP A 212 -6.84 -14.90 -10.86
N LYS A 213 -6.27 -15.26 -12.01
CA LYS A 213 -4.95 -15.87 -12.10
C LYS A 213 -3.90 -14.87 -12.55
N LEU A 214 -2.77 -14.86 -11.85
CA LEU A 214 -1.58 -14.13 -12.27
C LEU A 214 -0.47 -15.11 -12.60
N TYR A 215 0.21 -14.89 -13.73
CA TYR A 215 1.36 -15.68 -14.14
C TYR A 215 2.63 -15.09 -13.51
N ILE A 216 3.34 -15.89 -12.70
CA ILE A 216 4.57 -15.50 -12.02
C ILE A 216 5.57 -16.66 -12.10
N ASP A 217 6.78 -16.40 -12.54
CA ASP A 217 7.90 -17.36 -12.57
C ASP A 217 7.55 -18.69 -13.26
N GLY A 218 6.72 -18.67 -14.33
CA GLY A 218 6.37 -19.87 -15.10
C GLY A 218 5.09 -20.59 -14.68
N GLU A 219 4.41 -20.13 -13.61
CA GLU A 219 3.21 -20.76 -13.06
C GLU A 219 2.08 -19.75 -12.84
N PHE A 220 0.84 -20.26 -12.74
CA PHE A 220 -0.33 -19.44 -12.41
C PHE A 220 -0.69 -19.57 -10.93
N TYR A 221 -0.82 -18.44 -10.27
CA TYR A 221 -1.24 -18.32 -8.88
C TYR A 221 -2.57 -17.58 -8.77
N HIS A 222 -3.40 -17.94 -7.79
CA HIS A 222 -4.67 -17.29 -7.50
C HIS A 222 -5.01 -17.39 -6.01
N GLY A 223 -6.00 -16.62 -5.53
CA GLY A 223 -6.47 -16.68 -4.15
C GLY A 223 -5.34 -16.52 -3.13
N ARG A 224 -5.32 -17.37 -2.12
CA ARG A 224 -4.27 -17.38 -1.09
C ARG A 224 -2.88 -17.63 -1.66
N ALA A 225 -2.75 -18.59 -2.58
CA ALA A 225 -1.44 -18.91 -3.18
C ALA A 225 -0.84 -17.70 -3.95
N LEU A 226 -1.67 -16.80 -4.51
CA LEU A 226 -1.20 -15.57 -5.12
C LEU A 226 -0.61 -14.62 -4.07
N LEU A 227 -1.28 -14.42 -2.93
CA LEU A 227 -0.76 -13.56 -1.87
C LEU A 227 0.53 -14.15 -1.27
N ASP A 228 0.59 -15.46 -1.05
CA ASP A 228 1.80 -16.15 -0.58
C ASP A 228 2.97 -15.95 -1.56
N LYS A 229 2.72 -16.07 -2.89
CA LYS A 229 3.76 -15.84 -3.92
C LYS A 229 4.17 -14.37 -4.01
N CYS A 230 3.26 -13.44 -3.86
CA CYS A 230 3.58 -12.00 -3.80
C CYS A 230 4.45 -11.65 -2.59
N ASP A 231 4.18 -12.24 -1.43
CA ASP A 231 5.02 -12.09 -0.22
C ASP A 231 6.44 -12.64 -0.46
N GLU A 232 6.55 -13.85 -1.02
CA GLU A 232 7.84 -14.45 -1.39
C GLU A 232 8.65 -13.55 -2.34
N LYS A 233 8.04 -13.05 -3.40
CA LYS A 233 8.69 -12.15 -4.38
C LYS A 233 9.13 -10.83 -3.75
N ALA A 234 8.27 -10.23 -2.92
CA ALA A 234 8.62 -9.00 -2.22
C ALA A 234 9.83 -9.19 -1.30
N ARG A 235 9.90 -10.32 -0.57
CA ARG A 235 11.07 -10.64 0.28
C ARG A 235 12.31 -10.96 -0.54
N ALA A 236 12.18 -11.64 -1.68
CA ALA A 236 13.29 -11.93 -2.59
C ALA A 236 13.91 -10.64 -3.19
N ALA A 237 13.14 -9.55 -3.31
CA ALA A 237 13.64 -8.25 -3.73
C ALA A 237 14.55 -7.56 -2.68
N TYR A 238 14.51 -7.98 -1.41
CA TYR A 238 15.24 -7.34 -0.29
C TYR A 238 16.38 -8.23 0.28
N VAL A 239 17.01 -8.99 -0.57
CA VAL A 239 18.21 -9.77 -0.22
C VAL A 239 19.48 -9.13 -0.78
N ASP A 240 20.63 -9.58 -0.34
CA ASP A 240 21.90 -9.19 -0.95
C ASP A 240 21.96 -9.72 -2.40
N ASN A 241 22.09 -8.83 -3.38
CA ASN A 241 22.10 -9.13 -4.81
C ASN A 241 20.80 -9.83 -5.31
N PRO A 242 19.66 -9.15 -5.22
CA PRO A 242 18.40 -9.72 -5.68
C PRO A 242 18.38 -9.93 -7.20
N TYR A 243 17.55 -10.84 -7.68
CA TYR A 243 17.27 -10.91 -9.10
C TYR A 243 16.49 -9.67 -9.54
N LYS A 244 16.81 -9.18 -10.76
CA LYS A 244 16.15 -8.00 -11.30
C LYS A 244 14.63 -8.16 -11.38
N ASP A 245 14.16 -9.32 -11.77
CA ASP A 245 12.73 -9.62 -11.90
C ASP A 245 11.98 -9.53 -10.56
N ASP A 246 12.62 -9.86 -9.43
CA ASP A 246 12.03 -9.68 -8.09
C ASP A 246 11.92 -8.20 -7.73
N VAL A 247 12.96 -7.42 -8.04
CA VAL A 247 12.96 -5.96 -7.83
C VAL A 247 11.92 -5.28 -8.74
N ASP A 248 11.79 -5.72 -9.99
CA ASP A 248 10.81 -5.18 -10.94
C ASP A 248 9.37 -5.56 -10.52
N PHE A 249 9.18 -6.71 -9.90
CA PHE A 249 7.89 -7.13 -9.37
C PHE A 249 7.36 -6.21 -8.26
N MET A 250 8.22 -5.53 -7.50
CA MET A 250 7.79 -4.52 -6.51
C MET A 250 7.00 -3.38 -7.16
N TRP A 251 7.40 -2.95 -8.37
CA TRP A 251 6.64 -1.95 -9.12
C TRP A 251 5.27 -2.50 -9.59
N PHE A 252 5.22 -3.77 -10.01
CA PHE A 252 3.94 -4.42 -10.33
C PHE A 252 3.02 -4.48 -9.10
N LEU A 253 3.53 -4.84 -7.92
CA LEU A 253 2.75 -4.86 -6.69
C LEU A 253 2.18 -3.48 -6.34
N TRP A 254 2.92 -2.41 -6.60
CA TRP A 254 2.45 -1.04 -6.40
C TRP A 254 1.26 -0.68 -7.28
N GLY A 255 1.31 -0.96 -8.59
CA GLY A 255 0.39 -0.35 -9.54
C GLY A 255 -0.23 -1.31 -10.57
N GLY A 256 -0.08 -2.62 -10.42
CA GLY A 256 -0.67 -3.61 -11.30
C GLY A 256 -2.18 -3.76 -11.10
N GLU A 257 -2.93 -3.88 -12.20
CA GLU A 257 -4.38 -4.09 -12.17
C GLU A 257 -4.76 -5.39 -11.43
N LYS A 258 -3.94 -6.44 -11.59
CA LYS A 258 -4.10 -7.74 -10.92
C LYS A 258 -3.30 -7.86 -9.62
N SER A 259 -2.68 -6.77 -9.17
CA SER A 259 -1.98 -6.76 -7.89
C SER A 259 -2.97 -6.84 -6.73
N PRO A 260 -2.77 -7.74 -5.74
CA PRO A 260 -3.58 -7.77 -4.54
C PRO A 260 -3.56 -6.48 -3.72
N LEU A 261 -2.53 -5.65 -3.89
CA LEU A 261 -2.38 -4.39 -3.16
C LEU A 261 -3.04 -3.21 -3.86
N CYS A 262 -3.13 -3.21 -5.20
CA CYS A 262 -3.70 -2.12 -5.99
C CYS A 262 -5.11 -2.45 -6.50
N GLY A 263 -5.25 -3.52 -7.28
CA GLY A 263 -6.51 -3.94 -7.87
C GLY A 263 -7.21 -2.86 -8.71
N ARG A 264 -6.44 -1.98 -9.36
CA ARG A 264 -6.95 -0.88 -10.20
C ARG A 264 -6.09 -0.67 -11.43
N ARG A 265 -6.74 -0.28 -12.52
CA ARG A 265 -6.05 0.20 -13.73
C ARG A 265 -5.73 1.67 -13.57
N LEU A 266 -4.54 1.98 -13.04
CA LEU A 266 -4.11 3.35 -12.79
C LEU A 266 -4.00 4.17 -14.10
N LYS A 267 -4.51 5.39 -14.08
CA LYS A 267 -4.54 6.36 -15.18
C LYS A 267 -3.62 7.57 -14.91
N THR A 268 -2.41 7.27 -14.46
CA THR A 268 -1.44 8.30 -14.04
C THR A 268 -1.09 9.28 -15.16
N PHE A 269 -0.86 8.78 -16.40
CA PHE A 269 -0.54 9.61 -17.54
C PHE A 269 -1.75 10.45 -17.97
N GLU A 270 -2.91 9.82 -18.07
CA GLU A 270 -4.14 10.47 -18.51
C GLU A 270 -4.52 11.59 -17.53
N MET A 271 -4.49 11.35 -16.23
CA MET A 271 -4.79 12.39 -15.22
C MET A 271 -3.80 13.56 -15.22
N GLU A 272 -2.56 13.37 -15.69
CA GLU A 272 -1.53 14.41 -15.68
C GLU A 272 -1.52 15.23 -16.99
N TYR A 273 -1.84 14.59 -18.12
CA TYR A 273 -1.59 15.19 -19.44
C TYR A 273 -2.81 15.27 -20.36
N VAL A 274 -3.83 14.45 -20.16
CA VAL A 274 -5.04 14.43 -20.99
C VAL A 274 -6.09 15.38 -20.43
N THR A 275 -6.68 16.20 -21.27
CA THR A 275 -7.73 17.17 -20.88
C THR A 275 -9.13 16.54 -20.85
N ASP A 276 -9.35 15.46 -21.60
CA ASP A 276 -10.60 14.73 -21.61
C ASP A 276 -10.73 13.87 -20.34
N LYS A 277 -11.56 14.34 -19.41
CA LYS A 277 -11.78 13.69 -18.11
C LYS A 277 -12.46 12.31 -18.22
N SER A 278 -13.09 11.99 -19.35
CA SER A 278 -13.66 10.66 -19.55
C SER A 278 -12.60 9.56 -19.59
N MET A 279 -11.35 9.93 -19.92
CA MET A 279 -10.19 9.03 -19.91
C MET A 279 -9.53 8.84 -18.54
N TRP A 280 -10.00 9.55 -17.51
CA TRP A 280 -9.42 9.51 -16.14
C TRP A 280 -10.00 8.40 -15.28
N GLU A 281 -11.03 7.72 -15.76
CA GLU A 281 -11.65 6.62 -15.02
C GLU A 281 -10.65 5.48 -14.82
N GLU A 282 -10.48 5.07 -13.58
CA GLU A 282 -9.63 3.95 -13.15
C GLU A 282 -10.51 2.73 -12.85
N PRO A 283 -10.69 1.81 -13.81
CA PRO A 283 -11.44 0.59 -13.56
C PRO A 283 -10.83 -0.20 -12.42
N SER A 284 -11.69 -0.61 -11.48
CA SER A 284 -11.30 -1.40 -10.33
C SER A 284 -11.54 -2.89 -10.58
N ASN A 285 -10.76 -3.75 -9.91
CA ASN A 285 -11.02 -5.19 -9.89
C ASN A 285 -12.46 -5.48 -9.44
N PRO A 286 -13.15 -6.47 -10.01
CA PRO A 286 -14.51 -6.83 -9.63
C PRO A 286 -14.70 -7.16 -8.14
N TYR A 287 -13.63 -7.45 -7.40
CA TYR A 287 -13.62 -7.55 -5.94
C TYR A 287 -14.36 -6.37 -5.28
N TYR A 288 -14.06 -5.13 -5.67
CA TYR A 288 -14.61 -3.91 -5.06
C TYR A 288 -16.10 -3.69 -5.32
N SER A 289 -16.69 -4.37 -6.31
CA SER A 289 -18.13 -4.39 -6.52
C SER A 289 -18.84 -5.53 -5.78
N ARG A 290 -18.11 -6.62 -5.44
CA ARG A 290 -18.66 -7.83 -4.84
C ARG A 290 -18.51 -7.91 -3.33
N TYR A 291 -17.59 -7.17 -2.72
CA TYR A 291 -17.28 -7.23 -1.29
C TYR A 291 -18.41 -6.74 -0.36
N TYR A 292 -19.55 -6.34 -0.93
CA TYR A 292 -20.81 -6.11 -0.21
C TYR A 292 -21.63 -7.40 -0.02
N ASP A 293 -21.30 -8.46 -0.75
CA ASP A 293 -22.00 -9.74 -0.69
C ASP A 293 -21.37 -10.65 0.37
N LYS A 294 -22.19 -11.11 1.32
CA LYS A 294 -21.77 -12.04 2.38
C LYS A 294 -21.22 -13.34 1.82
N SER A 295 -21.85 -13.91 0.78
CA SER A 295 -21.40 -15.19 0.21
C SER A 295 -20.02 -15.08 -0.43
N PHE A 296 -19.74 -13.94 -1.07
CA PHE A 296 -18.42 -13.65 -1.64
C PHE A 296 -17.35 -13.48 -0.55
N CYS A 297 -17.65 -12.76 0.53
CA CYS A 297 -16.71 -12.65 1.65
C CYS A 297 -16.45 -14.00 2.32
N CYS A 298 -17.49 -14.86 2.46
CA CYS A 298 -17.29 -16.22 2.95
C CYS A 298 -16.44 -17.07 2.00
N GLN A 299 -16.58 -16.92 0.66
CA GLN A 299 -15.71 -17.59 -0.31
C GLN A 299 -14.22 -17.23 -0.08
N ILE A 300 -13.92 -15.94 0.16
CA ILE A 300 -12.56 -15.50 0.48
C ILE A 300 -12.10 -16.10 1.81
N LEU A 301 -12.88 -16.01 2.87
CA LEU A 301 -12.53 -16.59 4.17
C LEU A 301 -12.21 -18.08 4.06
N HIS A 302 -13.03 -18.85 3.33
CA HIS A 302 -12.81 -20.28 3.11
C HIS A 302 -11.51 -20.56 2.36
N GLU A 303 -11.12 -19.74 1.39
CA GLU A 303 -9.84 -19.83 0.67
C GLU A 303 -8.64 -19.74 1.62
N PHE A 304 -8.78 -18.95 2.70
CA PHE A 304 -7.76 -18.81 3.74
C PHE A 304 -7.94 -19.81 4.90
N GLY A 305 -8.86 -20.76 4.79
CA GLY A 305 -9.09 -21.81 5.80
C GLY A 305 -9.95 -21.38 6.99
N LEU A 306 -10.67 -20.26 6.87
CA LEU A 306 -11.54 -19.72 7.91
C LEU A 306 -12.99 -20.07 7.60
N TYR A 307 -13.56 -21.00 8.34
CA TYR A 307 -14.91 -21.55 8.12
C TYR A 307 -15.91 -21.15 9.20
N ASP A 308 -15.44 -20.49 10.26
CA ASP A 308 -16.29 -20.12 11.37
C ASP A 308 -17.21 -18.95 11.00
N ASP A 309 -18.43 -18.98 11.52
CA ASP A 309 -19.41 -17.91 11.30
C ASP A 309 -18.95 -16.56 11.89
N ASP A 310 -18.08 -16.58 12.88
CA ASP A 310 -17.51 -15.40 13.56
C ASP A 310 -16.19 -14.95 12.92
N ALA A 311 -15.82 -15.49 11.75
CA ALA A 311 -14.65 -15.04 10.99
C ALA A 311 -14.98 -13.78 10.18
N HIS A 312 -14.06 -12.82 10.16
CA HIS A 312 -14.20 -11.53 9.45
C HIS A 312 -13.00 -11.24 8.57
N ILE A 313 -13.24 -10.41 7.55
CA ILE A 313 -12.21 -9.76 6.75
C ILE A 313 -12.05 -8.33 7.25
N ILE A 314 -10.79 -7.90 7.42
CA ILE A 314 -10.44 -6.53 7.80
C ILE A 314 -9.46 -6.00 6.76
N ASN A 315 -9.83 -4.91 6.07
CA ASN A 315 -8.95 -4.33 5.05
C ASN A 315 -8.94 -2.79 5.05
N GLY A 316 -8.03 -2.21 4.24
CA GLY A 316 -7.83 -0.79 4.03
C GLY A 316 -7.97 -0.39 2.56
N HIS A 317 -7.01 0.38 2.03
CA HIS A 317 -6.80 0.77 0.65
C HIS A 317 -7.86 1.69 0.03
N THR A 318 -9.13 1.46 0.28
CA THR A 318 -10.22 2.27 -0.27
C THR A 318 -10.87 3.07 0.86
N PRO A 319 -10.57 4.38 0.97
CA PRO A 319 -11.13 5.20 2.02
C PRO A 319 -12.66 5.20 2.00
N VAL A 320 -13.26 5.05 3.18
CA VAL A 320 -14.71 5.10 3.36
C VAL A 320 -15.20 6.55 3.25
N HIS A 321 -16.14 6.81 2.36
CA HIS A 321 -16.72 8.13 2.14
C HIS A 321 -17.89 8.36 3.13
N ALA A 322 -17.57 8.55 4.41
CA ALA A 322 -18.56 8.73 5.47
C ALA A 322 -19.50 9.94 5.23
N ILE A 323 -19.01 11.02 4.60
CA ILE A 323 -19.85 12.18 4.19
C ILE A 323 -20.98 11.74 3.24
N GLU A 324 -20.72 10.77 2.39
CA GLU A 324 -21.68 10.23 1.41
C GLU A 324 -22.56 9.15 2.01
N GLY A 325 -22.40 8.84 3.31
CA GLY A 325 -23.16 7.82 4.03
C GLY A 325 -22.66 6.39 3.79
N GLU A 326 -21.43 6.22 3.29
CA GLU A 326 -20.85 4.90 3.11
C GLU A 326 -20.56 4.25 4.48
N ASN A 327 -20.95 2.97 4.63
CA ASN A 327 -20.74 2.22 5.87
C ASN A 327 -19.42 1.42 5.79
N PRO A 328 -18.50 1.57 6.76
CA PRO A 328 -17.28 0.77 6.85
C PRO A 328 -17.55 -0.73 7.08
N VAL A 329 -18.71 -1.08 7.66
CA VAL A 329 -19.13 -2.47 7.88
C VAL A 329 -19.95 -2.95 6.69
N ARG A 330 -19.47 -3.99 6.02
CA ARG A 330 -20.05 -4.49 4.76
C ARG A 330 -20.40 -5.98 4.88
N ALA A 331 -21.09 -6.50 3.90
CA ALA A 331 -21.42 -7.93 3.80
C ALA A 331 -22.05 -8.49 5.07
N ASN A 332 -23.00 -7.73 5.69
CA ASN A 332 -23.65 -8.10 6.94
C ASN A 332 -22.65 -8.43 8.07
N GLY A 333 -21.63 -7.61 8.25
CA GLY A 333 -20.61 -7.75 9.28
C GLY A 333 -19.42 -8.64 8.90
N LYS A 334 -19.40 -9.26 7.71
CA LYS A 334 -18.27 -10.12 7.29
C LYS A 334 -17.02 -9.36 6.86
N LEU A 335 -17.16 -8.08 6.52
CA LEU A 335 -16.05 -7.23 6.08
C LEU A 335 -16.07 -5.89 6.81
N PHE A 336 -14.92 -5.50 7.35
CA PHE A 336 -14.66 -4.19 7.94
C PHE A 336 -13.60 -3.47 7.09
N VAL A 337 -13.97 -2.34 6.49
CA VAL A 337 -13.04 -1.43 5.81
C VAL A 337 -12.66 -0.33 6.79
N ILE A 338 -11.42 -0.37 7.30
CA ILE A 338 -11.00 0.57 8.35
C ILE A 338 -10.14 1.73 7.84
N ASP A 339 -10.14 1.95 6.53
CA ASP A 339 -9.50 3.10 5.91
C ASP A 339 -10.45 4.30 5.89
N GLY A 340 -10.11 5.34 6.63
CA GLY A 340 -10.82 6.61 6.62
C GLY A 340 -10.02 7.77 6.03
N GLY A 341 -8.80 7.49 5.54
CA GLY A 341 -7.90 8.49 5.01
C GLY A 341 -7.40 9.44 6.10
N PHE A 342 -6.56 8.96 7.02
CA PHE A 342 -6.00 9.74 8.14
C PHE A 342 -5.24 11.02 7.71
N CYS A 343 -4.79 11.13 6.47
CA CYS A 343 -4.08 12.30 6.00
C CYS A 343 -5.05 13.48 5.76
N ARG A 344 -4.59 14.71 6.06
CA ARG A 344 -5.38 15.95 5.90
C ARG A 344 -5.93 16.14 4.48
N ALA A 345 -5.23 15.63 3.47
CA ALA A 345 -5.66 15.73 2.07
C ALA A 345 -6.96 14.98 1.79
N MET A 346 -7.23 13.89 2.54
CA MET A 346 -8.42 13.06 2.38
C MET A 346 -9.59 13.52 3.23
N ASN A 347 -9.38 14.17 4.39
CA ASN A 347 -10.43 14.55 5.33
C ASN A 347 -11.59 15.32 4.70
N LYS A 348 -11.34 16.16 3.68
CA LYS A 348 -12.40 16.87 2.96
C LYS A 348 -13.29 15.97 2.11
N LYS A 349 -12.79 14.79 1.72
CA LYS A 349 -13.52 13.81 0.89
C LYS A 349 -14.24 12.79 1.74
N THR A 350 -13.59 12.31 2.81
CA THR A 350 -14.10 11.25 3.66
C THR A 350 -14.98 11.75 4.80
N GLY A 351 -14.70 12.96 5.32
CA GLY A 351 -15.42 13.58 6.46
C GLY A 351 -14.98 13.07 7.84
N ILE A 352 -14.08 12.10 7.87
CA ILE A 352 -13.51 11.54 9.10
C ILE A 352 -11.99 11.50 9.00
N ALA A 353 -11.31 11.35 10.14
CA ALA A 353 -9.85 11.18 10.16
C ALA A 353 -9.41 9.73 9.98
N GLY A 354 -10.29 8.76 10.27
CA GLY A 354 -9.99 7.34 10.12
C GLY A 354 -10.81 6.46 11.06
N TYR A 355 -10.54 5.15 10.99
CA TYR A 355 -11.20 4.17 11.84
C TYR A 355 -10.18 3.37 12.65
N THR A 356 -10.61 2.91 13.84
CA THR A 356 -9.91 1.89 14.62
C THR A 356 -10.90 0.78 14.97
N LEU A 357 -10.59 -0.44 14.57
CA LEU A 357 -11.32 -1.63 14.98
C LEU A 357 -10.69 -2.20 16.24
N ILE A 358 -11.48 -2.36 17.29
CA ILE A 358 -11.05 -2.90 18.59
C ILE A 358 -11.67 -4.29 18.73
N TYR A 359 -10.81 -5.30 18.84
CA TYR A 359 -11.21 -6.66 19.18
C TYR A 359 -10.91 -6.94 20.63
N ASN A 360 -11.88 -7.40 21.38
CA ASN A 360 -11.72 -7.74 22.80
C ASN A 360 -12.57 -8.97 23.19
N SER A 361 -12.58 -9.33 24.46
CA SER A 361 -13.29 -10.53 24.97
C SER A 361 -14.81 -10.48 24.81
N HIS A 362 -15.38 -9.39 24.32
CA HIS A 362 -16.83 -9.20 24.11
C HIS A 362 -17.21 -9.00 22.64
N GLY A 363 -16.23 -9.05 21.72
CA GLY A 363 -16.44 -8.92 20.28
C GLY A 363 -15.74 -7.72 19.67
N LEU A 364 -16.24 -7.26 18.53
CA LEU A 364 -15.69 -6.20 17.71
C LEU A 364 -16.38 -4.86 17.97
N ARG A 365 -15.60 -3.81 18.08
CA ARG A 365 -16.05 -2.43 18.24
C ARG A 365 -15.32 -1.51 17.28
N LEU A 366 -16.05 -0.86 16.40
CA LEU A 366 -15.50 0.16 15.50
C LEU A 366 -15.52 1.54 16.15
N LYS A 367 -14.43 2.27 16.02
CA LYS A 367 -14.32 3.68 16.40
C LYS A 367 -14.00 4.52 15.18
N ALA A 368 -14.84 5.52 14.89
CA ALA A 368 -14.56 6.56 13.91
C ALA A 368 -13.89 7.76 14.61
N HIS A 369 -12.80 8.26 14.02
CA HIS A 369 -12.05 9.40 14.55
C HIS A 369 -12.37 10.66 13.79
N THR A 370 -12.69 11.76 14.51
CA THR A 370 -12.85 13.08 13.91
C THR A 370 -11.48 13.70 13.63
N PRO A 371 -11.37 14.62 12.64
CA PRO A 371 -10.13 15.32 12.38
C PRO A 371 -9.65 16.10 13.60
N PHE A 372 -8.41 15.88 14.02
CA PHE A 372 -7.78 16.64 15.10
C PHE A 372 -7.42 18.04 14.60
N THR A 373 -7.84 19.08 15.30
CA THR A 373 -7.59 20.49 14.94
C THR A 373 -6.28 21.01 15.54
N SER A 374 -6.18 21.02 16.87
CA SER A 374 -4.98 21.41 17.60
C SER A 374 -5.06 20.98 19.07
N VAL A 375 -3.91 20.90 19.73
CA VAL A 375 -3.84 20.64 21.19
C VAL A 375 -4.55 21.77 21.97
N GLU A 376 -4.39 23.01 21.53
CA GLU A 376 -5.01 24.17 22.16
C GLU A 376 -6.54 24.10 22.10
N ASP A 377 -7.09 23.77 20.93
CA ASP A 377 -8.53 23.59 20.73
C ASP A 377 -9.07 22.43 21.58
N ALA A 378 -8.37 21.31 21.62
CA ALA A 378 -8.73 20.18 22.44
C ALA A 378 -8.76 20.51 23.96
N LEU A 379 -7.79 21.29 24.42
CA LEU A 379 -7.71 21.69 25.84
C LEU A 379 -8.73 22.76 26.24
N ILE A 380 -8.98 23.76 25.36
CA ILE A 380 -9.86 24.90 25.67
C ILE A 380 -11.34 24.50 25.48
N ASN A 381 -11.65 23.80 24.40
CA ASN A 381 -13.03 23.49 24.01
C ASN A 381 -13.45 22.08 24.38
N ASN A 382 -12.58 21.30 25.03
CA ASN A 382 -12.78 19.87 25.32
C ASN A 382 -13.16 19.07 24.06
N THR A 383 -12.65 19.50 22.91
CA THR A 383 -12.76 18.81 21.63
C THR A 383 -11.68 17.74 21.58
N ASP A 384 -11.75 16.79 22.52
CA ASP A 384 -11.00 15.55 22.38
C ASP A 384 -11.38 14.90 21.05
N ILE A 385 -10.53 14.01 20.53
CA ILE A 385 -10.88 13.22 19.34
C ILE A 385 -12.21 12.53 19.64
N GLU A 386 -13.30 13.19 19.28
CA GLU A 386 -14.64 12.63 19.45
C GLU A 386 -14.71 11.35 18.65
N THR A 387 -14.78 10.24 19.35
CA THR A 387 -14.95 8.93 18.74
C THR A 387 -16.39 8.51 18.91
N SER A 388 -17.16 8.41 17.84
CA SER A 388 -18.36 7.59 17.88
C SER A 388 -17.92 6.14 18.04
N SER A 389 -18.52 5.43 18.99
CA SER A 389 -18.21 4.03 19.23
C SER A 389 -19.48 3.22 18.96
N GLU A 390 -19.44 2.42 17.91
CA GLU A 390 -20.51 1.45 17.61
C GLU A 390 -20.04 0.06 18.00
N VAL A 391 -20.90 -0.71 18.63
CA VAL A 391 -20.67 -2.13 18.92
C VAL A 391 -21.19 -2.88 17.71
N GLU A 392 -20.28 -3.42 16.89
CA GLU A 392 -20.62 -4.10 15.67
C GLU A 392 -20.99 -5.57 15.91
N GLU A 393 -20.35 -6.18 16.89
CA GLU A 393 -20.64 -7.55 17.27
C GLU A 393 -20.43 -7.78 18.75
N ASN A 394 -21.44 -8.40 19.39
CA ASN A 394 -21.32 -8.89 20.76
C ASN A 394 -21.28 -10.41 20.71
N ASP A 395 -20.15 -10.99 21.08
CA ASP A 395 -20.05 -12.44 21.27
C ASP A 395 -21.05 -12.91 22.32
N LYS A 396 -21.84 -13.92 21.98
CA LYS A 396 -22.78 -14.55 22.91
C LYS A 396 -22.06 -15.15 24.14
N ARG A 397 -20.81 -15.47 23.98
CA ARG A 397 -19.93 -16.02 25.02
C ARG A 397 -18.62 -15.20 25.07
N ARG A 398 -18.29 -14.72 26.27
CA ARG A 398 -17.01 -14.02 26.47
C ARG A 398 -15.83 -14.90 26.04
N MET A 399 -15.00 -14.40 25.12
CA MET A 399 -13.77 -15.05 24.69
C MET A 399 -12.74 -15.03 25.85
N LEU A 400 -12.14 -16.16 26.12
CA LEU A 400 -11.10 -16.31 27.13
C LEU A 400 -9.72 -16.36 26.43
N VAL A 401 -8.64 -16.07 27.17
CA VAL A 401 -7.27 -16.15 26.63
C VAL A 401 -6.98 -17.51 25.98
N LYS A 402 -7.46 -18.62 26.58
CA LYS A 402 -7.28 -19.97 26.03
C LYS A 402 -7.94 -20.18 24.64
N ASP A 403 -8.92 -19.36 24.28
CA ASP A 403 -9.65 -19.44 23.01
C ASP A 403 -8.92 -18.67 21.90
N THR A 404 -7.99 -17.78 22.26
CA THR A 404 -7.14 -17.01 21.33
C THR A 404 -5.99 -17.85 20.76
N ASP A 405 -5.38 -17.40 19.66
CA ASP A 405 -4.24 -18.10 19.04
C ASP A 405 -3.02 -18.13 19.98
N ILE A 406 -2.78 -17.05 20.73
CA ILE A 406 -1.73 -17.00 21.77
C ILE A 406 -2.05 -18.02 22.86
N GLY A 407 -3.30 -18.09 23.32
CA GLY A 407 -3.72 -19.04 24.35
C GLY A 407 -3.60 -20.50 23.90
N LYS A 408 -4.00 -20.82 22.69
CA LYS A 408 -3.84 -22.15 22.11
C LYS A 408 -2.35 -22.56 22.03
N ARG A 409 -1.48 -21.63 21.60
CA ARG A 409 -0.03 -21.86 21.59
C ARG A 409 0.52 -22.13 23.00
N LEU A 410 0.15 -21.31 23.98
CA LEU A 410 0.58 -21.51 25.39
C LEU A 410 0.12 -22.84 25.96
N ILE A 411 -1.09 -23.31 25.65
CA ILE A 411 -1.56 -24.64 26.04
C ILE A 411 -0.67 -25.72 25.44
N GLY A 412 -0.35 -25.63 24.14
CA GLY A 412 0.56 -26.58 23.49
C GLY A 412 1.95 -26.61 24.14
N GLU A 413 2.53 -25.45 24.46
CA GLU A 413 3.82 -25.34 25.17
C GLU A 413 3.76 -25.95 26.58
N ILE A 414 2.66 -25.75 27.32
CA ILE A 414 2.43 -26.36 28.64
C ILE A 414 2.36 -27.88 28.51
N ASP A 415 1.64 -28.41 27.55
CA ASP A 415 1.53 -29.86 27.31
C ASP A 415 2.89 -30.48 26.95
N ASP A 416 3.70 -29.80 26.16
CA ASP A 416 5.05 -30.26 25.83
C ASP A 416 6.00 -30.23 27.04
N LEU A 417 5.88 -29.21 27.90
CA LEU A 417 6.62 -29.16 29.15
C LEU A 417 6.20 -30.29 30.11
N HIS A 418 4.90 -30.63 30.19
CA HIS A 418 4.42 -31.77 30.96
C HIS A 418 5.01 -33.09 30.42
N LYS A 419 4.99 -33.31 29.12
CA LYS A 419 5.61 -34.49 28.48
C LYS A 419 7.12 -34.58 28.79
N LEU A 420 7.81 -33.43 28.72
CA LEU A 420 9.24 -33.38 29.06
C LEU A 420 9.46 -33.74 30.52
N LEU A 421 8.66 -33.23 31.45
CA LEU A 421 8.77 -33.50 32.87
C LEU A 421 8.51 -34.97 33.19
N GLU A 422 7.50 -35.58 32.57
CA GLU A 422 7.19 -37.03 32.72
C GLU A 422 8.32 -37.92 32.21
N ASN A 423 8.99 -37.53 31.13
CA ASN A 423 10.08 -38.29 30.53
C ASN A 423 11.47 -37.91 31.05
N TYR A 424 11.60 -36.84 31.84
CA TYR A 424 12.90 -36.33 32.32
C TYR A 424 13.71 -37.37 33.11
N ARG A 425 13.04 -38.28 33.84
CA ARG A 425 13.71 -39.37 34.58
C ARG A 425 14.02 -40.60 33.75
N ARG A 426 13.64 -40.62 32.44
CA ARG A 426 13.88 -41.72 31.48
C ARG A 426 15.01 -41.40 30.49
N LEU A 427 15.44 -40.12 30.44
CA LEU A 427 16.64 -39.67 29.79
C LEU A 427 17.83 -39.74 30.76
#